data_4fd5de0de617d4dbce0f2d5933df40f6
#
_entry.id   4fd5de0de617d4dbce0f2d5933df40f6
#
_cell.length_a   1.000
_cell.length_b   1.000
_cell.length_c   1.000
_cell.angle_alpha   90.00
_cell.angle_beta   90.00
_cell.angle_gamma   90.00
#
_symmetry.space_group_name_H-M   'P 1'
#
loop_
_entity.id
_entity.type
_entity.pdbx_description
1 polymer ?
#
loop_
_entity_poly.entity_id
_entity_poly.type
_entity_poly.pdbx_seq_one_letter_code
_entity_poly.pdbx_strand_id
1 'polypeptide(L)'
;MNKCTDVVEFLNNLPVASVLRDIVKAAESGPVVVGAPPGSGKTLLVPRAVHDALGPGKSLVLVQPRRFAARAIAGQIARIRGCRLGDEVGYRVRFDSKVSKATTLCVQTTGVLLRQCVADPSLSGVACVILDEFHERSLEMDLLIGLLKNLRETTRPDLRILIMSATLDADAVAHYLGEATVITATDRLFPVEVTYIQHAGSQVSPRNLPDLIHTLIPKALRDTHGHVLVFLPGVGEIFATAKKIEELARREGCRLVKLFGDLPAEQQDEVLLSDGSRKIILSTNIAETSVTISGVTAVLDSGLARQLHISSSTGLPQLQTVSISQASAEQRAGRAGRTGPGKCWRLWDESDHARRPRFDVPEVARADLTQAFLILNVLHQANSFQWLQKPSDDARIRGLHVLEDLGCLKKDSSKGREPE
;
A
#
# COMPACT_ATOMS: atom_id res chain seq x y z
N MET A 1 -8.29 -30.89 15.67
CA MET A 1 -7.89 -30.00 16.77
C MET A 1 -6.57 -29.24 16.53
N ASN A 2 -5.79 -29.53 15.49
CA ASN A 2 -4.43 -28.97 15.33
C ASN A 2 -4.29 -27.65 14.51
N LYS A 3 -5.27 -27.28 13.70
CA LYS A 3 -5.12 -26.09 12.81
C LYS A 3 -5.06 -24.74 13.52
N CYS A 4 -5.62 -24.60 14.71
CA CYS A 4 -5.62 -23.32 15.44
C CYS A 4 -4.30 -23.10 16.18
N THR A 5 -3.69 -24.17 16.71
CA THR A 5 -2.39 -24.13 17.41
C THR A 5 -1.26 -23.78 16.44
N ASP A 6 -1.28 -24.40 15.24
CA ASP A 6 -0.27 -24.17 14.20
C ASP A 6 -0.28 -22.71 13.69
N VAL A 7 -1.46 -22.06 13.61
CA VAL A 7 -1.58 -20.65 13.20
C VAL A 7 -1.04 -19.70 14.26
N VAL A 8 -1.29 -19.97 15.55
CA VAL A 8 -0.79 -19.12 16.65
C VAL A 8 0.72 -19.23 16.75
N GLU A 9 1.28 -20.42 16.63
CA GLU A 9 2.72 -20.65 16.65
C GLU A 9 3.42 -19.97 15.47
N PHE A 10 2.85 -20.08 14.26
CA PHE A 10 3.35 -19.37 13.08
C PHE A 10 3.36 -17.84 13.30
N LEU A 11 2.29 -17.27 13.86
CA LEU A 11 2.19 -15.83 14.10
C LEU A 11 3.22 -15.34 15.13
N ASN A 12 3.54 -16.13 16.14
CA ASN A 12 4.54 -15.79 17.16
C ASN A 12 5.99 -15.79 16.62
N ASN A 13 6.22 -16.48 15.51
CA ASN A 13 7.53 -16.54 14.84
C ASN A 13 7.72 -15.44 13.78
N LEU A 14 6.73 -14.57 13.56
CA LEU A 14 6.87 -13.47 12.62
C LEU A 14 7.77 -12.35 13.19
N PRO A 15 8.59 -11.70 12.36
CA PRO A 15 9.58 -10.70 12.83
C PRO A 15 9.00 -9.62 13.75
N VAL A 16 7.80 -9.11 13.43
CA VAL A 16 7.18 -8.07 14.25
C VAL A 16 6.76 -8.54 15.64
N ALA A 17 6.62 -9.86 15.86
CA ALA A 17 6.20 -10.40 17.16
C ALA A 17 7.18 -10.06 18.28
N SER A 18 8.48 -9.96 17.97
CA SER A 18 9.53 -9.62 18.94
C SER A 18 9.41 -8.19 19.48
N VAL A 19 8.85 -7.26 18.72
CA VAL A 19 8.74 -5.83 19.08
C VAL A 19 7.31 -5.39 19.44
N LEU A 20 6.32 -6.30 19.47
CA LEU A 20 4.92 -5.94 19.74
C LEU A 20 4.73 -5.27 21.10
N ARG A 21 5.42 -5.72 22.14
CA ARG A 21 5.32 -5.14 23.49
C ARG A 21 5.82 -3.70 23.50
N ASP A 22 6.90 -3.43 22.79
CA ASP A 22 7.48 -2.09 22.69
C ASP A 22 6.56 -1.16 21.89
N ILE A 23 5.95 -1.66 20.80
CA ILE A 23 4.97 -0.91 20.02
C ILE A 23 3.76 -0.53 20.88
N VAL A 24 3.20 -1.48 21.63
CA VAL A 24 2.04 -1.23 22.50
C VAL A 24 2.38 -0.20 23.57
N LYS A 25 3.52 -0.36 24.26
CA LYS A 25 3.98 0.57 25.30
C LYS A 25 4.23 1.98 24.73
N ALA A 26 4.90 2.08 23.59
CA ALA A 26 5.14 3.37 22.94
C ALA A 26 3.84 4.07 22.53
N ALA A 27 2.84 3.30 22.02
CA ALA A 27 1.55 3.83 21.62
C ALA A 27 0.70 4.40 22.77
N GLU A 28 1.04 4.08 24.01
CA GLU A 28 0.44 4.71 25.21
C GLU A 28 1.00 6.10 25.48
N SER A 29 2.25 6.32 25.10
CA SER A 29 2.98 7.57 25.40
C SER A 29 2.89 8.59 24.26
N GLY A 30 2.75 8.16 23.01
CA GLY A 30 2.74 9.07 21.86
C GLY A 30 2.50 8.40 20.52
N PRO A 31 2.69 9.13 19.41
CA PRO A 31 2.66 8.54 18.08
C PRO A 31 3.81 7.55 17.87
N VAL A 32 3.57 6.52 17.08
CA VAL A 32 4.55 5.46 16.80
C VAL A 32 4.71 5.26 15.30
N VAL A 33 5.95 5.13 14.84
CA VAL A 33 6.28 4.72 13.46
C VAL A 33 6.86 3.31 13.51
N VAL A 34 6.19 2.36 12.87
CA VAL A 34 6.61 0.96 12.81
C VAL A 34 7.18 0.65 11.44
N GLY A 35 8.49 0.48 11.39
CA GLY A 35 9.23 0.02 10.22
C GLY A 35 9.36 -1.50 10.23
N ALA A 36 8.80 -2.19 9.22
CA ALA A 36 8.95 -3.64 9.13
C ALA A 36 8.79 -4.13 7.68
N PRO A 37 9.63 -5.08 7.23
CA PRO A 37 9.58 -5.56 5.85
C PRO A 37 8.23 -6.21 5.52
N PRO A 38 7.90 -6.33 4.22
CA PRO A 38 6.72 -7.06 3.80
C PRO A 38 6.77 -8.52 4.29
N GLY A 39 5.64 -9.02 4.82
CA GLY A 39 5.57 -10.37 5.38
C GLY A 39 5.96 -10.50 6.84
N SER A 40 6.44 -9.43 7.49
CA SER A 40 6.81 -9.43 8.91
C SER A 40 5.64 -9.65 9.88
N GLY A 41 4.39 -9.62 9.40
CA GLY A 41 3.20 -9.77 10.23
C GLY A 41 2.64 -8.45 10.78
N LYS A 42 3.23 -7.28 10.46
CA LYS A 42 2.82 -5.98 10.99
C LYS A 42 1.31 -5.73 10.86
N THR A 43 0.74 -5.93 9.68
CA THR A 43 -0.68 -5.69 9.37
C THR A 43 -1.66 -6.55 10.18
N LEU A 44 -1.25 -7.76 10.58
CA LEU A 44 -2.10 -8.69 11.33
C LEU A 44 -1.89 -8.61 12.84
N LEU A 45 -0.64 -8.46 13.29
CA LEU A 45 -0.29 -8.56 14.70
C LEU A 45 -0.39 -7.21 15.42
N VAL A 46 0.12 -6.12 14.82
CA VAL A 46 0.13 -4.80 15.46
C VAL A 46 -1.28 -4.30 15.79
N PRO A 47 -2.27 -4.30 14.85
CA PRO A 47 -3.61 -3.82 15.17
C PRO A 47 -4.29 -4.64 16.27
N ARG A 48 -4.04 -5.96 16.31
CA ARG A 48 -4.59 -6.83 17.36
C ARG A 48 -3.99 -6.50 18.73
N ALA A 49 -2.66 -6.44 18.81
CA ALA A 49 -1.97 -6.18 20.08
C ALA A 49 -2.34 -4.79 20.64
N VAL A 50 -2.39 -3.78 19.77
CA VAL A 50 -2.79 -2.41 20.17
C VAL A 50 -4.25 -2.38 20.58
N HIS A 51 -5.16 -3.05 19.83
CA HIS A 51 -6.59 -3.12 20.18
C HIS A 51 -6.81 -3.79 21.54
N ASP A 52 -6.13 -4.90 21.81
CA ASP A 52 -6.22 -5.58 23.12
C ASP A 52 -5.76 -4.68 24.29
N ALA A 53 -4.79 -3.82 24.04
CA ALA A 53 -4.26 -2.86 25.03
C ALA A 53 -5.11 -1.59 25.18
N LEU A 54 -6.07 -1.32 24.28
CA LEU A 54 -6.97 -0.17 24.42
C LEU A 54 -7.99 -0.36 25.56
N GLY A 55 -8.32 -1.60 25.87
CA GLY A 55 -9.35 -1.96 26.83
C GLY A 55 -10.78 -1.95 26.26
N PRO A 56 -11.74 -2.41 27.05
CA PRO A 56 -13.12 -2.62 26.59
C PRO A 56 -13.81 -1.32 26.16
N GLY A 57 -14.60 -1.41 25.09
CA GLY A 57 -15.39 -0.29 24.56
C GLY A 57 -14.60 0.76 23.77
N LYS A 58 -13.28 0.62 23.65
CA LYS A 58 -12.43 1.49 22.83
C LYS A 58 -12.35 0.95 21.41
N SER A 59 -12.44 1.84 20.41
CA SER A 59 -12.37 1.43 19.02
C SER A 59 -11.05 1.80 18.36
N LEU A 60 -10.60 0.91 17.47
CA LEU A 60 -9.43 1.06 16.62
C LEU A 60 -9.83 1.04 15.15
N VAL A 61 -9.30 1.98 14.39
CA VAL A 61 -9.41 2.04 12.92
C VAL A 61 -8.06 1.69 12.30
N LEU A 62 -8.03 0.59 11.53
CA LEU A 62 -6.89 0.24 10.67
C LEU A 62 -7.17 0.73 9.25
N VAL A 63 -6.33 1.60 8.73
CA VAL A 63 -6.48 2.18 7.40
C VAL A 63 -5.64 1.42 6.38
N GLN A 64 -6.27 1.03 5.29
CA GLN A 64 -5.64 0.36 4.15
C GLN A 64 -5.86 1.16 2.86
N PRO A 65 -4.87 1.32 1.99
CA PRO A 65 -5.06 2.09 0.75
C PRO A 65 -6.01 1.41 -0.23
N ARG A 66 -6.17 0.09 -0.17
CA ARG A 66 -6.91 -0.70 -1.17
C ARG A 66 -8.08 -1.47 -0.60
N ARG A 67 -9.22 -1.43 -1.30
CA ARG A 67 -10.50 -2.07 -0.89
C ARG A 67 -10.38 -3.58 -0.67
N PHE A 68 -9.69 -4.27 -1.58
CA PHE A 68 -9.48 -5.72 -1.48
C PHE A 68 -8.67 -6.08 -0.23
N ALA A 69 -7.55 -5.38 0.00
CA ALA A 69 -6.71 -5.58 1.18
C ALA A 69 -7.51 -5.37 2.49
N ALA A 70 -8.30 -4.31 2.57
CA ALA A 70 -9.10 -4.01 3.75
C ALA A 70 -10.06 -5.16 4.09
N ARG A 71 -10.76 -5.73 3.11
CA ARG A 71 -11.66 -6.89 3.31
C ARG A 71 -10.91 -8.14 3.72
N ALA A 72 -9.83 -8.47 3.00
CA ALA A 72 -9.03 -9.66 3.26
C ALA A 72 -8.40 -9.63 4.66
N ILE A 73 -7.84 -8.49 5.06
CA ILE A 73 -7.21 -8.29 6.37
C ILE A 73 -8.26 -8.38 7.49
N ALA A 74 -9.42 -7.72 7.35
CA ALA A 74 -10.50 -7.84 8.33
C ALA A 74 -10.95 -9.31 8.50
N GLY A 75 -11.12 -10.03 7.40
CA GLY A 75 -11.46 -11.45 7.43
C GLY A 75 -10.39 -12.32 8.09
N GLN A 76 -9.11 -12.04 7.86
CA GLN A 76 -8.01 -12.76 8.51
C GLN A 76 -7.95 -12.46 10.01
N ILE A 77 -8.05 -11.19 10.42
CA ILE A 77 -8.05 -10.80 11.84
C ILE A 77 -9.24 -11.45 12.56
N ALA A 78 -10.46 -11.41 11.98
CA ALA A 78 -11.64 -12.05 12.54
C ALA A 78 -11.44 -13.56 12.74
N ARG A 79 -10.87 -14.25 11.74
CA ARG A 79 -10.57 -15.68 11.82
C ARG A 79 -9.56 -15.99 12.92
N ILE A 80 -8.50 -15.19 13.05
CA ILE A 80 -7.48 -15.39 14.08
C ILE A 80 -8.05 -15.12 15.48
N ARG A 81 -9.02 -14.18 15.62
CA ARG A 81 -9.74 -13.91 16.87
C ARG A 81 -10.85 -14.92 17.16
N GLY A 82 -11.18 -15.80 16.22
CA GLY A 82 -12.29 -16.76 16.38
C GLY A 82 -13.66 -16.09 16.39
N CYS A 83 -13.80 -14.85 15.90
CA CYS A 83 -15.06 -14.11 15.82
C CYS A 83 -15.61 -14.09 14.38
N ARG A 84 -16.93 -13.83 14.27
CA ARG A 84 -17.57 -13.63 12.97
C ARG A 84 -17.21 -12.23 12.43
N LEU A 85 -16.91 -12.15 11.13
CA LEU A 85 -16.67 -10.86 10.47
C LEU A 85 -17.93 -9.98 10.49
N GLY A 86 -17.81 -8.79 11.04
CA GLY A 86 -18.91 -7.86 11.30
C GLY A 86 -19.31 -7.78 12.78
N ASP A 87 -18.82 -8.68 13.64
CA ASP A 87 -18.99 -8.60 15.10
C ASP A 87 -17.90 -7.68 15.68
N GLU A 88 -16.95 -8.19 16.47
CA GLU A 88 -15.85 -7.41 17.04
C GLU A 88 -14.93 -6.81 15.97
N VAL A 89 -14.65 -7.56 14.90
CA VAL A 89 -13.83 -7.14 13.76
C VAL A 89 -14.70 -6.94 12.54
N GLY A 90 -14.60 -5.78 11.92
CA GLY A 90 -15.34 -5.46 10.71
C GLY A 90 -14.53 -4.65 9.69
N TYR A 91 -15.16 -4.30 8.58
CA TYR A 91 -14.57 -3.44 7.57
C TYR A 91 -15.57 -2.43 6.99
N ARG A 92 -15.06 -1.30 6.49
CA ARG A 92 -15.80 -0.33 5.69
C ARG A 92 -14.97 0.08 4.47
N VAL A 93 -15.49 -0.18 3.29
CA VAL A 93 -14.91 0.27 2.03
C VAL A 93 -16.00 0.96 1.19
N ARG A 94 -15.63 1.64 0.13
CA ARG A 94 -16.61 2.31 -0.73
C ARG A 94 -17.63 1.29 -1.28
N PHE A 95 -18.92 1.53 -1.01
CA PHE A 95 -20.08 0.73 -1.41
C PHE A 95 -20.19 -0.67 -0.77
N ASP A 96 -19.34 -1.01 0.21
CA ASP A 96 -19.44 -2.30 0.90
C ASP A 96 -18.96 -2.17 2.34
N SER A 97 -19.69 -2.79 3.29
CA SER A 97 -19.32 -2.79 4.69
C SER A 97 -19.87 -4.00 5.43
N LYS A 98 -19.09 -4.51 6.38
CA LYS A 98 -19.54 -5.51 7.37
C LYS A 98 -19.12 -5.02 8.76
N VAL A 99 -20.04 -4.35 9.43
CA VAL A 99 -19.86 -3.81 10.80
C VAL A 99 -21.18 -3.92 11.55
N SER A 100 -21.11 -3.98 12.87
CA SER A 100 -22.23 -3.88 13.80
C SER A 100 -21.93 -2.89 14.93
N LYS A 101 -22.82 -2.73 15.87
CA LYS A 101 -22.58 -1.93 17.09
C LYS A 101 -21.48 -2.52 17.99
N ALA A 102 -21.18 -3.81 17.84
CA ALA A 102 -20.13 -4.50 18.57
C ALA A 102 -18.74 -4.36 17.92
N THR A 103 -18.65 -3.77 16.71
CA THR A 103 -17.37 -3.65 15.99
C THR A 103 -16.50 -2.59 16.65
N THR A 104 -15.40 -3.04 17.25
CA THR A 104 -14.39 -2.21 17.92
C THR A 104 -13.05 -2.18 17.17
N LEU A 105 -12.77 -3.16 16.27
CA LEU A 105 -11.66 -3.12 15.34
C LEU A 105 -12.22 -3.03 13.91
N CYS A 106 -12.10 -1.86 13.30
CA CYS A 106 -12.62 -1.61 11.94
C CYS A 106 -11.50 -1.38 10.93
N VAL A 107 -11.43 -2.21 9.89
CA VAL A 107 -10.50 -1.97 8.77
C VAL A 107 -11.21 -1.10 7.72
N GLN A 108 -10.62 0.04 7.39
CA GLN A 108 -11.22 1.02 6.47
C GLN A 108 -10.28 1.39 5.34
N THR A 109 -10.84 1.84 4.21
CA THR A 109 -10.01 2.51 3.19
C THR A 109 -9.80 3.99 3.52
N THR A 110 -8.71 4.57 2.99
CA THR A 110 -8.32 5.97 3.17
C THR A 110 -9.47 6.94 2.92
N GLY A 111 -10.14 6.84 1.77
CA GLY A 111 -11.26 7.71 1.44
C GLY A 111 -12.51 7.53 2.33
N VAL A 112 -12.66 6.38 3.02
CA VAL A 112 -13.73 6.18 4.01
C VAL A 112 -13.41 6.94 5.28
N LEU A 113 -12.17 6.83 5.78
CA LEU A 113 -11.76 7.57 6.98
C LEU A 113 -11.74 9.08 6.72
N LEU A 114 -11.29 9.55 5.56
CA LEU A 114 -11.36 10.98 5.21
C LEU A 114 -12.79 11.52 5.26
N ARG A 115 -13.76 10.78 4.72
CA ARG A 115 -15.19 11.15 4.83
C ARG A 115 -15.68 11.14 6.27
N GLN A 116 -15.19 10.20 7.08
CA GLN A 116 -15.52 10.17 8.51
C GLN A 116 -14.94 11.41 9.21
N CYS A 117 -13.71 11.84 8.92
CA CYS A 117 -13.12 13.08 9.44
C CYS A 117 -13.94 14.33 9.05
N VAL A 118 -14.53 14.35 7.86
CA VAL A 118 -15.41 15.46 7.44
C VAL A 118 -16.73 15.44 8.19
N ALA A 119 -17.32 14.26 8.41
CA ALA A 119 -18.61 14.11 9.10
C ALA A 119 -18.49 14.25 10.63
N ASP A 120 -17.41 13.77 11.21
CA ASP A 120 -17.05 13.88 12.63
C ASP A 120 -15.58 14.30 12.76
N PRO A 121 -15.28 15.62 12.73
CA PRO A 121 -13.92 16.14 12.81
C PRO A 121 -13.18 15.74 14.08
N SER A 122 -13.90 15.39 15.14
CA SER A 122 -13.32 14.94 16.42
C SER A 122 -12.97 13.46 16.45
N LEU A 123 -13.46 12.66 15.50
CA LEU A 123 -13.39 11.19 15.54
C LEU A 123 -13.81 10.64 16.92
N SER A 124 -14.92 11.13 17.46
CA SER A 124 -15.33 10.97 18.85
C SER A 124 -15.40 9.51 19.33
N GLY A 125 -15.73 8.59 18.41
CA GLY A 125 -15.80 7.15 18.70
C GLY A 125 -14.51 6.38 18.50
N VAL A 126 -13.38 7.04 18.11
CA VAL A 126 -12.12 6.38 17.75
C VAL A 126 -11.05 6.68 18.80
N ALA A 127 -10.44 5.64 19.36
CA ALA A 127 -9.35 5.75 20.33
C ALA A 127 -7.97 5.59 19.69
N CYS A 128 -7.90 4.87 18.57
CA CYS A 128 -6.64 4.62 17.87
C CYS A 128 -6.86 4.58 16.36
N VAL A 129 -5.96 5.22 15.61
CA VAL A 129 -5.86 5.11 14.14
C VAL A 129 -4.50 4.56 13.76
N ILE A 130 -4.49 3.51 12.95
CA ILE A 130 -3.29 2.93 12.37
C ILE A 130 -3.33 3.16 10.85
N LEU A 131 -2.36 3.90 10.31
CA LEU A 131 -2.18 4.05 8.87
C LEU A 131 -1.19 2.99 8.38
N ASP A 132 -1.67 1.98 7.67
CA ASP A 132 -0.84 0.91 7.11
C ASP A 132 -0.44 1.20 5.66
N GLU A 133 0.64 0.56 5.21
CA GLU A 133 1.24 0.75 3.87
C GLU A 133 1.54 2.23 3.56
N PHE A 134 1.94 3.00 4.56
CA PHE A 134 2.14 4.45 4.46
C PHE A 134 3.19 4.84 3.41
N HIS A 135 4.12 3.95 3.08
CA HIS A 135 5.12 4.15 2.02
C HIS A 135 4.53 4.32 0.61
N GLU A 136 3.28 3.93 0.37
CA GLU A 136 2.60 4.22 -0.90
C GLU A 136 2.39 5.73 -1.12
N ARG A 137 2.44 6.56 -0.06
CA ARG A 137 2.39 8.02 -0.10
C ARG A 137 1.30 8.55 -1.03
N SER A 138 0.08 7.95 -0.94
CA SER A 138 -1.08 8.48 -1.65
C SER A 138 -1.50 9.84 -1.09
N LEU A 139 -2.10 10.69 -1.92
CA LEU A 139 -2.60 12.00 -1.50
C LEU A 139 -3.56 11.90 -0.30
N GLU A 140 -4.43 10.90 -0.30
CA GLU A 140 -5.36 10.64 0.81
C GLU A 140 -4.63 10.29 2.11
N MET A 141 -3.52 9.51 2.04
CA MET A 141 -2.70 9.19 3.22
C MET A 141 -1.97 10.42 3.76
N ASP A 142 -1.43 11.26 2.87
CA ASP A 142 -0.76 12.50 3.26
C ASP A 142 -1.75 13.51 3.87
N LEU A 143 -3.01 13.54 3.43
CA LEU A 143 -4.08 14.29 4.09
C LEU A 143 -4.41 13.71 5.46
N LEU A 144 -4.59 12.39 5.55
CA LEU A 144 -4.97 11.75 6.82
C LEU A 144 -3.94 11.97 7.91
N ILE A 145 -2.65 11.79 7.62
CA ILE A 145 -1.62 12.00 8.65
C ILE A 145 -1.62 13.44 9.17
N GLY A 146 -1.82 14.43 8.28
CA GLY A 146 -1.90 15.84 8.67
C GLY A 146 -3.14 16.17 9.49
N LEU A 147 -4.32 15.64 9.10
CA LEU A 147 -5.56 15.80 9.84
C LEU A 147 -5.47 15.16 11.23
N LEU A 148 -4.93 13.94 11.32
CA LEU A 148 -4.76 13.23 12.60
C LEU A 148 -3.76 13.93 13.52
N LYS A 149 -2.65 14.43 12.96
CA LYS A 149 -1.67 15.24 13.69
C LYS A 149 -2.34 16.48 14.29
N ASN A 150 -3.02 17.27 13.46
CA ASN A 150 -3.72 18.47 13.91
C ASN A 150 -4.79 18.15 14.98
N LEU A 151 -5.58 17.10 14.77
CA LEU A 151 -6.59 16.64 15.72
C LEU A 151 -5.98 16.31 17.10
N ARG A 152 -4.85 15.59 17.10
CA ARG A 152 -4.14 15.23 18.33
C ARG A 152 -3.53 16.44 19.03
N GLU A 153 -2.99 17.39 18.29
CA GLU A 153 -2.37 18.60 18.85
C GLU A 153 -3.38 19.60 19.39
N THR A 154 -4.64 19.56 18.94
CA THR A 154 -5.66 20.55 19.30
C THR A 154 -6.74 20.02 20.26
N THR A 155 -7.50 19.02 19.84
CA THR A 155 -8.74 18.60 20.52
C THR A 155 -8.72 17.19 21.06
N ARG A 156 -7.85 16.30 20.55
CA ARG A 156 -7.79 14.89 20.94
C ARG A 156 -6.38 14.44 21.29
N PRO A 157 -5.76 14.99 22.33
CA PRO A 157 -4.42 14.57 22.77
C PRO A 157 -4.35 13.09 23.19
N ASP A 158 -5.51 12.49 23.48
CA ASP A 158 -5.69 11.08 23.81
C ASP A 158 -5.66 10.14 22.60
N LEU A 159 -5.81 10.67 21.36
CA LEU A 159 -5.85 9.86 20.15
C LEU A 159 -4.50 9.20 19.89
N ARG A 160 -4.50 7.85 19.86
CA ARG A 160 -3.30 7.09 19.49
C ARG A 160 -3.16 7.04 17.98
N ILE A 161 -1.97 7.34 17.49
CA ILE A 161 -1.64 7.35 16.05
C ILE A 161 -0.44 6.42 15.82
N LEU A 162 -0.62 5.43 14.96
CA LEU A 162 0.45 4.56 14.51
C LEU A 162 0.59 4.62 13.00
N ILE A 163 1.81 4.67 12.52
CA ILE A 163 2.15 4.60 11.10
C ILE A 163 2.91 3.31 10.85
N MET A 164 2.43 2.46 9.95
CA MET A 164 3.13 1.23 9.58
C MET A 164 3.63 1.32 8.14
N SER A 165 4.89 0.96 7.94
CA SER A 165 5.54 1.07 6.63
C SER A 165 6.54 -0.05 6.40
N ALA A 166 6.75 -0.41 5.13
CA ALA A 166 7.77 -1.39 4.73
C ALA A 166 9.13 -0.73 4.40
N THR A 167 9.09 0.44 3.81
CA THR A 167 10.27 1.17 3.31
C THR A 167 10.00 2.67 3.46
N LEU A 168 10.35 3.26 4.57
CA LEU A 168 10.09 4.69 4.79
C LEU A 168 11.34 5.37 5.32
N ASP A 169 11.46 6.64 5.01
CA ASP A 169 12.22 7.54 5.85
C ASP A 169 11.41 7.72 7.16
N ALA A 170 11.60 6.77 8.08
CA ALA A 170 10.86 6.71 9.32
C ALA A 170 11.13 7.94 10.19
N ASP A 171 12.36 8.48 10.10
CA ASP A 171 12.78 9.64 10.88
C ASP A 171 12.05 10.91 10.43
N ALA A 172 11.87 11.09 9.12
CA ALA A 172 11.11 12.24 8.60
C ALA A 172 9.63 12.21 9.04
N VAL A 173 9.01 11.03 9.06
CA VAL A 173 7.63 10.87 9.54
C VAL A 173 7.55 11.04 11.06
N ALA A 174 8.51 10.52 11.80
CA ALA A 174 8.57 10.67 13.26
C ALA A 174 8.72 12.14 13.66
N HIS A 175 9.63 12.84 13.02
CA HIS A 175 9.83 14.29 13.22
C HIS A 175 8.56 15.08 12.89
N TYR A 176 7.91 14.77 11.76
CA TYR A 176 6.65 15.41 11.37
C TYR A 176 5.54 15.22 12.42
N LEU A 177 5.45 14.07 13.05
CA LEU A 177 4.46 13.76 14.11
C LEU A 177 4.81 14.32 15.49
N GLY A 178 5.90 15.09 15.63
CA GLY A 178 6.36 15.65 16.89
C GLY A 178 7.19 14.66 17.70
N GLU A 179 8.24 14.11 17.09
CA GLU A 179 9.19 13.16 17.69
C GLU A 179 8.51 11.83 18.09
N ALA A 180 7.80 11.23 17.14
CA ALA A 180 7.20 9.91 17.32
C ALA A 180 8.26 8.83 17.59
N THR A 181 7.91 7.82 18.39
CA THR A 181 8.81 6.69 18.64
C THR A 181 8.93 5.82 17.39
N VAL A 182 10.16 5.62 16.89
CA VAL A 182 10.44 4.71 15.77
C VAL A 182 10.80 3.32 16.31
N ILE A 183 10.08 2.30 15.85
CA ILE A 183 10.36 0.90 16.19
C ILE A 183 10.50 0.10 14.89
N THR A 184 11.63 -0.58 14.72
CA THR A 184 11.93 -1.31 13.50
C THR A 184 12.09 -2.81 13.79
N ALA A 185 11.37 -3.64 13.02
CA ALA A 185 11.60 -5.08 12.95
C ALA A 185 12.38 -5.40 11.68
N THR A 186 13.59 -5.93 11.83
CA THR A 186 14.57 -6.02 10.73
C THR A 186 14.66 -7.37 10.05
N ASP A 187 14.15 -8.44 10.66
CA ASP A 187 14.34 -9.78 10.14
C ASP A 187 13.50 -10.08 8.91
N ARG A 188 14.14 -10.53 7.85
CA ARG A 188 13.47 -11.14 6.70
C ARG A 188 13.25 -12.63 6.99
N LEU A 189 12.10 -13.16 6.56
CA LEU A 189 11.81 -14.57 6.76
C LEU A 189 12.79 -15.47 5.99
N PHE A 190 13.10 -15.13 4.72
CA PHE A 190 14.03 -15.90 3.89
C PHE A 190 14.81 -15.01 2.91
N PRO A 191 16.05 -15.44 2.53
CA PRO A 191 16.85 -14.70 1.56
C PRO A 191 16.25 -14.78 0.15
N VAL A 192 16.45 -13.69 -0.64
CA VAL A 192 16.11 -13.64 -2.06
C VAL A 192 17.36 -13.32 -2.86
N GLU A 193 17.73 -14.23 -3.78
CA GLU A 193 18.80 -14.03 -4.74
C GLU A 193 18.30 -13.11 -5.86
N VAL A 194 18.94 -11.95 -6.04
CA VAL A 194 18.58 -10.98 -7.07
C VAL A 194 19.57 -11.05 -8.22
N THR A 195 19.06 -11.22 -9.44
CA THR A 195 19.85 -11.25 -10.69
C THR A 195 19.37 -10.13 -11.61
N TYR A 196 20.29 -9.33 -12.12
CA TYR A 196 20.01 -8.33 -13.15
C TYR A 196 20.23 -8.94 -14.54
N ILE A 197 19.29 -8.69 -15.45
CA ILE A 197 19.36 -9.19 -16.82
C ILE A 197 19.93 -8.10 -17.70
N GLN A 198 21.16 -8.31 -18.15
CA GLN A 198 21.81 -7.41 -19.09
C GLN A 198 21.20 -7.58 -20.48
N HIS A 199 20.72 -6.50 -21.05
CA HIS A 199 20.23 -6.47 -22.42
C HIS A 199 21.25 -5.75 -23.30
N ALA A 200 21.90 -6.48 -24.21
CA ALA A 200 22.80 -5.89 -25.19
C ALA A 200 21.99 -4.96 -26.12
N GLY A 201 21.95 -3.66 -25.78
CA GLY A 201 21.48 -2.60 -26.67
C GLY A 201 19.98 -2.32 -26.70
N SER A 202 19.13 -3.02 -25.92
CA SER A 202 17.67 -2.78 -25.90
C SER A 202 17.17 -2.43 -24.51
N GLN A 203 16.66 -1.21 -24.32
CA GLN A 203 15.97 -0.86 -23.10
C GLN A 203 14.66 -1.66 -22.94
N VAL A 204 14.34 -2.02 -21.70
CA VAL A 204 13.04 -2.63 -21.39
C VAL A 204 11.92 -1.64 -21.68
N SER A 205 10.98 -2.07 -22.49
CA SER A 205 9.84 -1.27 -22.91
C SER A 205 8.56 -2.11 -22.88
N PRO A 206 7.37 -1.49 -22.76
CA PRO A 206 6.11 -2.24 -22.79
C PRO A 206 5.95 -3.17 -24.00
N ARG A 207 6.58 -2.82 -25.13
CA ARG A 207 6.47 -3.58 -26.39
C ARG A 207 7.26 -4.89 -26.40
N ASN A 208 8.44 -4.94 -25.76
CA ASN A 208 9.31 -6.13 -25.75
C ASN A 208 9.12 -7.03 -24.53
N LEU A 209 8.33 -6.60 -23.53
CA LEU A 209 8.08 -7.37 -22.31
C LEU A 209 7.56 -8.79 -22.58
N PRO A 210 6.57 -9.03 -23.48
CA PRO A 210 6.07 -10.39 -23.70
C PRO A 210 7.16 -11.37 -24.15
N ASP A 211 8.08 -10.93 -25.00
CA ASP A 211 9.17 -11.76 -25.51
C ASP A 211 10.24 -12.02 -24.44
N LEU A 212 10.60 -10.99 -23.67
CA LEU A 212 11.54 -11.11 -22.56
C LEU A 212 11.03 -12.08 -21.48
N ILE A 213 9.76 -11.94 -21.08
CA ILE A 213 9.12 -12.82 -20.10
C ILE A 213 9.05 -14.25 -20.64
N HIS A 214 8.63 -14.44 -21.90
CA HIS A 214 8.59 -15.77 -22.53
C HIS A 214 9.96 -16.47 -22.47
N THR A 215 11.05 -15.74 -22.66
CA THR A 215 12.41 -16.27 -22.60
C THR A 215 12.84 -16.65 -21.18
N LEU A 216 12.40 -15.89 -20.17
CA LEU A 216 12.82 -16.06 -18.77
C LEU A 216 11.98 -17.05 -17.97
N ILE A 217 10.71 -17.27 -18.32
CA ILE A 217 9.81 -18.20 -17.62
C ILE A 217 10.40 -19.61 -17.48
N PRO A 218 10.97 -20.25 -18.55
CA PRO A 218 11.55 -21.58 -18.41
C PRO A 218 12.71 -21.63 -17.40
N LYS A 219 13.53 -20.58 -17.33
CA LYS A 219 14.60 -20.46 -16.33
C LYS A 219 14.02 -20.36 -14.93
N ALA A 220 13.06 -19.46 -14.72
CA ALA A 220 12.42 -19.29 -13.42
C ALA A 220 11.75 -20.59 -12.93
N LEU A 221 11.10 -21.33 -13.82
CA LEU A 221 10.46 -22.61 -13.51
C LEU A 221 11.47 -23.71 -13.16
N ARG A 222 12.64 -23.75 -13.79
CA ARG A 222 13.69 -24.73 -13.46
C ARG A 222 14.41 -24.38 -12.14
N ASP A 223 14.65 -23.11 -11.90
CA ASP A 223 15.47 -22.63 -10.78
C ASP A 223 14.70 -22.55 -9.45
N THR A 224 13.36 -22.69 -9.50
CA THR A 224 12.48 -22.60 -8.30
C THR A 224 11.35 -23.63 -8.38
N HIS A 225 10.71 -23.89 -7.25
CA HIS A 225 9.63 -24.90 -7.16
C HIS A 225 8.24 -24.30 -6.87
N GLY A 226 8.17 -23.07 -6.38
CA GLY A 226 6.90 -22.40 -6.08
C GLY A 226 6.31 -21.64 -7.26
N HIS A 227 5.38 -20.76 -6.97
CA HIS A 227 4.73 -19.90 -7.96
C HIS A 227 5.71 -18.88 -8.53
N VAL A 228 5.50 -18.50 -9.79
CA VAL A 228 6.22 -17.42 -10.47
C VAL A 228 5.34 -16.18 -10.52
N LEU A 229 5.79 -15.07 -9.94
CA LEU A 229 5.10 -13.78 -9.99
C LEU A 229 5.82 -12.85 -10.98
N VAL A 230 5.07 -12.32 -11.93
CA VAL A 230 5.59 -11.43 -12.97
C VAL A 230 4.98 -10.05 -12.80
N PHE A 231 5.81 -9.04 -12.56
CA PHE A 231 5.35 -7.64 -12.48
C PHE A 231 5.39 -6.98 -13.85
N LEU A 232 4.23 -6.46 -14.27
CA LEU A 232 4.00 -5.78 -15.54
C LEU A 232 3.37 -4.40 -15.31
N PRO A 233 3.63 -3.40 -16.18
CA PRO A 233 3.17 -2.02 -15.93
C PRO A 233 1.66 -1.86 -16.02
N GLY A 234 0.97 -2.64 -16.85
CA GLY A 234 -0.47 -2.45 -17.06
C GLY A 234 -1.21 -3.65 -17.58
N VAL A 235 -2.52 -3.50 -17.71
CA VAL A 235 -3.45 -4.56 -18.15
C VAL A 235 -3.15 -5.01 -19.58
N GLY A 236 -2.82 -4.07 -20.48
CA GLY A 236 -2.46 -4.38 -21.87
C GLY A 236 -1.25 -5.33 -21.96
N GLU A 237 -0.21 -5.05 -21.18
CA GLU A 237 1.00 -5.88 -21.11
C GLU A 237 0.72 -7.24 -20.46
N ILE A 238 -0.20 -7.30 -19.49
CA ILE A 238 -0.65 -8.57 -18.89
C ILE A 238 -1.30 -9.45 -19.96
N PHE A 239 -2.24 -8.93 -20.75
CA PHE A 239 -2.92 -9.72 -21.79
C PHE A 239 -1.99 -10.10 -22.92
N ALA A 240 -1.10 -9.20 -23.38
CA ALA A 240 -0.12 -9.49 -24.40
C ALA A 240 0.86 -10.59 -23.95
N THR A 241 1.36 -10.49 -22.71
CA THR A 241 2.25 -11.50 -22.12
C THR A 241 1.50 -12.83 -21.93
N ALA A 242 0.27 -12.80 -21.41
CA ALA A 242 -0.54 -14.00 -21.22
C ALA A 242 -0.70 -14.78 -22.54
N LYS A 243 -1.09 -14.08 -23.62
CA LYS A 243 -1.22 -14.68 -24.95
C LYS A 243 0.09 -15.31 -25.43
N LYS A 244 1.25 -14.65 -25.17
CA LYS A 244 2.56 -15.12 -25.59
C LYS A 244 3.02 -16.38 -24.86
N ILE A 245 2.70 -16.50 -23.55
CA ILE A 245 3.21 -17.59 -22.70
C ILE A 245 2.18 -18.69 -22.45
N GLU A 246 0.96 -18.61 -22.96
CA GLU A 246 -0.15 -19.55 -22.70
C GLU A 246 0.23 -21.00 -23.02
N GLU A 247 0.76 -21.23 -24.20
CA GLU A 247 1.20 -22.56 -24.65
C GLU A 247 2.38 -23.08 -23.81
N LEU A 248 3.32 -22.21 -23.48
CA LEU A 248 4.44 -22.54 -22.60
C LEU A 248 3.93 -22.92 -21.19
N ALA A 249 3.03 -22.15 -20.62
CA ALA A 249 2.45 -22.44 -19.29
C ALA A 249 1.73 -23.80 -19.28
N ARG A 250 0.97 -24.09 -20.33
CA ARG A 250 0.27 -25.37 -20.50
C ARG A 250 1.24 -26.55 -20.58
N ARG A 251 2.30 -26.42 -21.38
CA ARG A 251 3.33 -27.45 -21.55
C ARG A 251 4.08 -27.73 -20.24
N GLU A 252 4.34 -26.69 -19.43
CA GLU A 252 5.02 -26.81 -18.13
C GLU A 252 4.06 -27.18 -16.99
N GLY A 253 2.77 -27.47 -17.27
CA GLY A 253 1.78 -27.84 -16.27
C GLY A 253 1.43 -26.72 -15.29
N CYS A 254 1.65 -25.47 -15.66
CA CYS A 254 1.41 -24.31 -14.83
C CYS A 254 0.07 -23.66 -15.15
N ARG A 255 -0.66 -23.25 -14.11
CA ARG A 255 -1.87 -22.43 -14.27
C ARG A 255 -1.47 -20.97 -14.48
N LEU A 256 -1.93 -20.37 -15.59
CA LEU A 256 -1.69 -18.96 -15.88
C LEU A 256 -2.81 -18.11 -15.27
N VAL A 257 -2.44 -17.14 -14.42
CA VAL A 257 -3.37 -16.30 -13.67
C VAL A 257 -3.03 -14.83 -13.89
N LYS A 258 -4.05 -13.98 -14.00
CA LYS A 258 -3.90 -12.52 -14.15
C LYS A 258 -4.40 -11.83 -12.89
N LEU A 259 -3.68 -10.79 -12.44
CA LEU A 259 -4.00 -10.03 -11.23
C LEU A 259 -3.82 -8.52 -11.46
N PHE A 260 -4.93 -7.76 -11.46
CA PHE A 260 -4.93 -6.30 -11.58
C PHE A 260 -6.13 -5.70 -10.85
N GLY A 261 -6.12 -4.37 -10.62
CA GLY A 261 -7.04 -3.70 -9.71
C GLY A 261 -8.53 -3.81 -10.07
N ASP A 262 -8.86 -3.81 -11.35
CA ASP A 262 -10.24 -3.82 -11.85
C ASP A 262 -10.86 -5.23 -12.00
N LEU A 263 -10.12 -6.28 -11.58
CA LEU A 263 -10.68 -7.64 -11.56
C LEU A 263 -11.83 -7.75 -10.55
N PRO A 264 -12.90 -8.50 -10.88
CA PRO A 264 -13.92 -8.88 -9.92
C PRO A 264 -13.31 -9.57 -8.69
N ALA A 265 -13.91 -9.34 -7.51
CA ALA A 265 -13.38 -9.86 -6.24
C ALA A 265 -13.19 -11.38 -6.25
N GLU A 266 -14.13 -12.13 -6.85
CA GLU A 266 -14.09 -13.59 -6.99
C GLU A 266 -12.86 -14.06 -7.78
N GLN A 267 -12.50 -13.34 -8.85
CA GLN A 267 -11.28 -13.65 -9.64
C GLN A 267 -10.00 -13.27 -8.91
N GLN A 268 -10.03 -12.22 -8.08
CA GLN A 268 -8.90 -11.88 -7.21
C GLN A 268 -8.71 -12.95 -6.12
N ASP A 269 -9.79 -13.46 -5.56
CA ASP A 269 -9.77 -14.53 -4.56
C ASP A 269 -9.21 -15.85 -5.15
N GLU A 270 -9.48 -16.14 -6.42
CA GLU A 270 -8.96 -17.31 -7.13
C GLU A 270 -7.42 -17.36 -7.17
N VAL A 271 -6.77 -16.19 -7.24
CA VAL A 271 -5.31 -16.10 -7.18
C VAL A 271 -4.77 -16.60 -5.84
N LEU A 272 -5.53 -16.35 -4.76
CA LEU A 272 -5.16 -16.70 -3.38
C LEU A 272 -5.48 -18.16 -3.02
N LEU A 273 -6.37 -18.83 -3.77
CA LEU A 273 -6.75 -20.21 -3.52
C LEU A 273 -5.55 -21.14 -3.76
N SER A 274 -5.27 -21.98 -2.78
CA SER A 274 -4.29 -23.07 -2.90
C SER A 274 -5.02 -24.31 -3.41
N ASP A 275 -4.94 -24.54 -4.71
CA ASP A 275 -5.50 -25.72 -5.40
C ASP A 275 -4.44 -26.80 -5.69
N GLY A 276 -3.23 -26.64 -5.14
CA GLY A 276 -2.10 -27.54 -5.36
C GLY A 276 -1.39 -27.34 -6.72
N SER A 277 -1.93 -26.53 -7.62
CA SER A 277 -1.30 -26.26 -8.92
C SER A 277 -0.20 -25.20 -8.80
N ARG A 278 0.88 -25.36 -9.58
CA ARG A 278 1.89 -24.34 -9.75
C ARG A 278 1.35 -23.22 -10.63
N LYS A 279 1.53 -21.96 -10.23
CA LYS A 279 0.96 -20.81 -10.93
C LYS A 279 2.03 -19.92 -11.52
N ILE A 280 1.75 -19.35 -12.70
CA ILE A 280 2.42 -18.18 -13.26
C ILE A 280 1.43 -17.03 -13.14
N ILE A 281 1.76 -16.03 -12.32
CA ILE A 281 0.86 -14.93 -11.96
C ILE A 281 1.37 -13.66 -12.61
N LEU A 282 0.62 -13.13 -13.59
CA LEU A 282 0.91 -11.86 -14.24
C LEU A 282 0.19 -10.74 -13.49
N SER A 283 0.93 -9.79 -12.93
CA SER A 283 0.35 -8.80 -12.04
C SER A 283 0.84 -7.38 -12.34
N THR A 284 -0.01 -6.40 -12.05
CA THR A 284 0.42 -5.02 -11.88
C THR A 284 1.02 -4.83 -10.46
N ASN A 285 1.28 -3.60 -10.05
CA ASN A 285 1.74 -3.26 -8.71
C ASN A 285 0.75 -3.65 -7.58
N ILE A 286 -0.44 -4.19 -7.87
CA ILE A 286 -1.38 -4.69 -6.85
C ILE A 286 -0.75 -5.82 -6.02
N ALA A 287 0.10 -6.67 -6.63
CA ALA A 287 0.82 -7.72 -5.91
C ALA A 287 2.06 -7.20 -5.17
N GLU A 288 2.41 -5.93 -5.26
CA GLU A 288 3.59 -5.35 -4.63
C GLU A 288 3.41 -5.19 -3.12
N THR A 289 2.24 -4.73 -2.67
CA THR A 289 1.98 -4.38 -1.27
C THR A 289 0.78 -5.13 -0.68
N SER A 290 -0.36 -5.05 -1.32
CA SER A 290 -1.68 -5.29 -0.73
C SER A 290 -2.15 -6.76 -0.69
N VAL A 291 -1.49 -7.65 -1.45
CA VAL A 291 -1.93 -9.05 -1.57
C VAL A 291 -0.82 -9.99 -1.13
N THR A 292 -1.10 -10.88 -0.18
CA THR A 292 -0.18 -11.94 0.19
C THR A 292 -0.49 -13.20 -0.61
N ILE A 293 0.34 -13.49 -1.60
CA ILE A 293 0.26 -14.71 -2.39
C ILE A 293 1.24 -15.71 -1.77
N SER A 294 0.71 -16.77 -1.17
CA SER A 294 1.53 -17.82 -0.57
C SER A 294 2.21 -18.66 -1.65
N GLY A 295 3.40 -19.17 -1.38
CA GLY A 295 4.11 -20.09 -2.27
C GLY A 295 4.83 -19.43 -3.46
N VAL A 296 4.95 -18.11 -3.52
CA VAL A 296 5.79 -17.43 -4.52
C VAL A 296 7.25 -17.60 -4.13
N THR A 297 8.04 -18.19 -5.04
CA THR A 297 9.50 -18.36 -4.88
C THR A 297 10.31 -17.75 -6.04
N ALA A 298 9.62 -17.31 -7.09
CA ALA A 298 10.22 -16.63 -8.24
C ALA A 298 9.52 -15.32 -8.54
N VAL A 299 10.29 -14.26 -8.77
CA VAL A 299 9.81 -12.97 -9.24
C VAL A 299 10.51 -12.58 -10.53
N LEU A 300 9.75 -12.22 -11.56
CA LEU A 300 10.23 -11.53 -12.75
C LEU A 300 9.73 -10.09 -12.70
N ASP A 301 10.63 -9.14 -12.60
CA ASP A 301 10.27 -7.72 -12.44
C ASP A 301 10.63 -6.93 -13.70
N SER A 302 9.63 -6.37 -14.38
CA SER A 302 9.83 -5.49 -15.54
C SER A 302 10.54 -4.18 -15.20
N GLY A 303 10.55 -3.79 -13.91
CA GLY A 303 11.05 -2.49 -13.48
C GLY A 303 10.18 -1.30 -13.88
N LEU A 304 8.96 -1.55 -14.36
CA LEU A 304 8.03 -0.56 -14.85
C LEU A 304 6.72 -0.55 -14.04
N ALA A 305 6.08 0.61 -13.98
CA ALA A 305 4.74 0.78 -13.43
C ALA A 305 3.97 1.85 -14.21
N ARG A 306 2.63 1.83 -14.15
CA ARG A 306 1.81 2.95 -14.59
C ARG A 306 1.49 3.86 -13.42
N GLN A 307 1.76 5.15 -13.60
CA GLN A 307 1.44 6.19 -12.63
C GLN A 307 0.59 7.27 -13.27
N LEU A 308 -0.33 7.81 -12.48
CA LEU A 308 -1.15 8.95 -12.87
C LEU A 308 -0.33 10.23 -12.70
N HIS A 309 -0.27 11.02 -13.75
CA HIS A 309 0.33 12.35 -13.76
C HIS A 309 -0.67 13.35 -14.31
N ILE A 310 -0.62 14.58 -13.83
CA ILE A 310 -1.36 15.69 -14.44
C ILE A 310 -0.49 16.30 -15.54
N SER A 311 -1.00 16.32 -16.76
CA SER A 311 -0.33 16.97 -17.89
C SER A 311 -0.21 18.48 -17.63
N SER A 312 1.01 19.01 -17.68
CA SER A 312 1.26 20.43 -17.50
C SER A 312 0.63 21.30 -18.61
N SER A 313 0.46 20.74 -19.81
CA SER A 313 -0.09 21.45 -20.96
C SER A 313 -1.61 21.46 -21.02
N THR A 314 -2.29 20.39 -20.55
CA THR A 314 -3.74 20.23 -20.65
C THR A 314 -4.47 20.25 -19.33
N GLY A 315 -3.76 20.09 -18.20
CA GLY A 315 -4.37 19.90 -16.88
C GLY A 315 -5.09 18.55 -16.71
N LEU A 316 -5.07 17.69 -17.72
CA LEU A 316 -5.79 16.42 -17.69
C LEU A 316 -4.93 15.28 -17.08
N PRO A 317 -5.56 14.33 -16.37
CA PRO A 317 -4.88 13.17 -15.85
C PRO A 317 -4.46 12.23 -16.99
N GLN A 318 -3.20 11.80 -16.98
CA GLN A 318 -2.63 10.86 -17.95
C GLN A 318 -1.91 9.73 -17.23
N LEU A 319 -2.13 8.48 -17.67
CA LEU A 319 -1.39 7.32 -17.23
C LEU A 319 -0.08 7.22 -18.01
N GLN A 320 1.03 7.40 -17.31
CA GLN A 320 2.37 7.27 -17.89
C GLN A 320 3.05 5.99 -17.38
N THR A 321 3.80 5.33 -18.27
CA THR A 321 4.68 4.23 -17.87
C THR A 321 6.00 4.81 -17.41
N VAL A 322 6.36 4.52 -16.16
CA VAL A 322 7.56 5.04 -15.50
C VAL A 322 8.40 3.90 -14.94
N SER A 323 9.70 4.13 -14.76
CA SER A 323 10.57 3.24 -13.99
C SER A 323 10.20 3.30 -12.51
N ILE A 324 10.16 2.15 -11.85
CA ILE A 324 9.91 2.06 -10.40
C ILE A 324 11.13 2.53 -9.60
N SER A 325 10.92 2.90 -8.34
CA SER A 325 11.99 3.23 -7.39
C SER A 325 12.78 1.99 -6.96
N GLN A 326 13.93 2.23 -6.30
CA GLN A 326 14.72 1.15 -5.66
C GLN A 326 13.89 0.47 -4.57
N ALA A 327 13.16 1.23 -3.76
CA ALA A 327 12.30 0.71 -2.69
C ALA A 327 11.19 -0.20 -3.23
N SER A 328 10.51 0.19 -4.32
CA SER A 328 9.52 -0.64 -5.00
C SER A 328 10.14 -1.93 -5.55
N ALA A 329 11.33 -1.85 -6.18
CA ALA A 329 12.07 -3.02 -6.66
C ALA A 329 12.42 -4.01 -5.53
N GLU A 330 12.82 -3.51 -4.35
CA GLU A 330 13.07 -4.33 -3.17
C GLU A 330 11.80 -5.00 -2.62
N GLN A 331 10.68 -4.27 -2.60
CA GLN A 331 9.40 -4.84 -2.17
C GLN A 331 8.93 -5.95 -3.11
N ARG A 332 9.05 -5.75 -4.43
CA ARG A 332 8.72 -6.76 -5.45
C ARG A 332 9.59 -8.01 -5.29
N ALA A 333 10.90 -7.84 -5.17
CA ALA A 333 11.83 -8.95 -4.93
C ALA A 333 11.47 -9.70 -3.64
N GLY A 334 11.13 -8.99 -2.56
CA GLY A 334 10.74 -9.57 -1.27
C GLY A 334 9.51 -10.49 -1.33
N ARG A 335 8.72 -10.44 -2.43
CA ARG A 335 7.61 -11.37 -2.64
C ARG A 335 8.05 -12.81 -2.78
N ALA A 336 9.25 -13.06 -3.33
CA ALA A 336 9.81 -14.40 -3.48
C ALA A 336 10.30 -15.02 -2.16
N GLY A 337 10.58 -14.22 -1.12
CA GLY A 337 11.17 -14.66 0.16
C GLY A 337 10.18 -14.82 1.31
N ARG A 338 8.87 -14.98 1.07
CA ARG A 338 7.87 -15.03 2.14
C ARG A 338 7.68 -16.42 2.78
N THR A 339 7.78 -17.46 1.98
CA THR A 339 7.50 -18.84 2.42
C THR A 339 8.72 -19.76 2.33
N GLY A 340 9.83 -19.28 1.77
CA GLY A 340 11.07 -20.00 1.58
C GLY A 340 12.09 -19.13 0.83
N PRO A 341 13.33 -19.57 0.68
CA PRO A 341 14.32 -18.89 -0.15
C PRO A 341 13.80 -18.71 -1.57
N GLY A 342 14.04 -17.53 -2.15
CA GLY A 342 13.50 -17.18 -3.46
C GLY A 342 14.52 -16.55 -4.41
N LYS A 343 14.07 -16.35 -5.64
CA LYS A 343 14.88 -15.69 -6.69
C LYS A 343 14.08 -14.57 -7.35
N CYS A 344 14.78 -13.47 -7.66
CA CYS A 344 14.22 -12.34 -8.39
C CYS A 344 15.08 -12.02 -9.60
N TRP A 345 14.49 -11.98 -10.77
CA TRP A 345 15.13 -11.50 -11.99
C TRP A 345 14.60 -10.12 -12.32
N ARG A 346 15.50 -9.13 -12.25
CA ARG A 346 15.25 -7.74 -12.65
C ARG A 346 15.57 -7.58 -14.13
N LEU A 347 14.60 -7.18 -14.94
CA LEU A 347 14.74 -7.06 -16.39
C LEU A 347 15.48 -5.78 -16.81
N TRP A 348 16.37 -5.26 -15.99
CA TRP A 348 17.20 -4.09 -16.26
C TRP A 348 18.60 -4.27 -15.68
N ASP A 349 19.52 -3.41 -16.07
CA ASP A 349 20.92 -3.47 -15.65
C ASP A 349 21.11 -2.96 -14.22
N GLU A 350 22.13 -3.43 -13.53
CA GLU A 350 22.51 -2.96 -12.20
C GLU A 350 22.86 -1.47 -12.20
N SER A 351 23.50 -0.97 -13.27
CA SER A 351 23.77 0.46 -13.44
C SER A 351 22.50 1.31 -13.59
N ASP A 352 21.46 0.78 -14.22
CA ASP A 352 20.15 1.44 -14.26
C ASP A 352 19.49 1.44 -12.87
N HIS A 353 19.62 0.33 -12.12
CA HIS A 353 19.12 0.28 -10.75
C HIS A 353 19.73 1.36 -9.85
N ALA A 354 21.03 1.57 -9.92
CA ALA A 354 21.72 2.59 -9.13
C ALA A 354 21.26 4.03 -9.44
N ARG A 355 20.80 4.28 -10.67
CA ARG A 355 20.27 5.59 -11.12
C ARG A 355 18.81 5.81 -10.77
N ARG A 356 18.05 4.76 -10.37
CA ARG A 356 16.65 4.88 -9.98
C ARG A 356 16.50 5.70 -8.70
N PRO A 357 15.43 6.49 -8.55
CA PRO A 357 15.15 7.19 -7.32
C PRO A 357 15.02 6.18 -6.16
N ARG A 358 15.48 6.59 -4.97
CA ARG A 358 15.41 5.73 -3.78
C ARG A 358 13.98 5.37 -3.41
N PHE A 359 13.07 6.35 -3.46
CA PHE A 359 11.63 6.19 -3.19
C PHE A 359 10.80 6.73 -4.34
N ASP A 360 9.55 6.28 -4.44
CA ASP A 360 8.61 6.83 -5.41
C ASP A 360 8.25 8.28 -5.07
N VAL A 361 7.97 9.07 -6.11
CA VAL A 361 7.49 10.45 -5.94
C VAL A 361 6.11 10.42 -5.30
N PRO A 362 5.91 11.04 -4.12
CA PRO A 362 4.61 11.09 -3.47
C PRO A 362 3.52 11.68 -4.36
N GLU A 363 2.30 11.20 -4.17
CA GLU A 363 1.18 11.58 -5.03
C GLU A 363 0.85 13.07 -4.93
N VAL A 364 1.08 13.69 -3.76
CA VAL A 364 0.91 15.14 -3.54
C VAL A 364 1.74 16.00 -4.51
N ALA A 365 2.86 15.49 -5.02
CA ALA A 365 3.73 16.22 -5.95
C ALA A 365 3.30 16.07 -7.43
N ARG A 366 2.35 15.18 -7.77
CA ARG A 366 2.00 14.84 -9.15
C ARG A 366 0.50 14.72 -9.45
N ALA A 367 -0.36 14.70 -8.42
CA ALA A 367 -1.81 14.55 -8.56
C ALA A 367 -2.52 15.91 -8.64
N ASP A 368 -3.79 15.84 -9.01
CA ASP A 368 -4.72 16.97 -8.84
C ASP A 368 -5.08 17.13 -7.36
N LEU A 369 -4.98 18.36 -6.86
CA LEU A 369 -5.19 18.70 -5.45
C LEU A 369 -6.57 19.29 -5.16
N THR A 370 -7.44 19.41 -6.16
CA THR A 370 -8.77 20.04 -6.04
C THR A 370 -9.58 19.42 -4.91
N GLN A 371 -9.67 18.08 -4.89
CA GLN A 371 -10.41 17.38 -3.83
C GLN A 371 -9.75 17.56 -2.46
N ALA A 372 -8.43 17.56 -2.37
CA ALA A 372 -7.70 17.77 -1.14
C ALA A 372 -8.00 19.15 -0.54
N PHE A 373 -7.91 20.20 -1.37
CA PHE A 373 -8.24 21.55 -0.93
C PHE A 373 -9.72 21.74 -0.61
N LEU A 374 -10.63 21.05 -1.31
CA LEU A 374 -12.05 21.05 -0.93
C LEU A 374 -12.24 20.52 0.49
N ILE A 375 -11.65 19.36 0.81
CA ILE A 375 -11.72 18.77 2.15
C ILE A 375 -11.14 19.73 3.21
N LEU A 376 -9.96 20.29 2.95
CA LEU A 376 -9.30 21.22 3.88
C LEU A 376 -10.11 22.50 4.10
N ASN A 377 -10.78 23.02 3.06
CA ASN A 377 -11.68 24.18 3.19
C ASN A 377 -12.93 23.85 4.01
N VAL A 378 -13.56 22.70 3.77
CA VAL A 378 -14.72 22.23 4.55
C VAL A 378 -14.37 22.08 6.03
N LEU A 379 -13.15 21.62 6.33
CA LEU A 379 -12.64 21.49 7.70
C LEU A 379 -12.05 22.79 8.28
N HIS A 380 -12.09 23.89 7.55
CA HIS A 380 -11.49 25.19 7.92
C HIS A 380 -9.98 25.11 8.22
N GLN A 381 -9.27 24.20 7.56
CA GLN A 381 -7.83 23.96 7.74
C GLN A 381 -6.96 24.36 6.53
N ALA A 382 -7.54 24.90 5.47
CA ALA A 382 -6.82 25.16 4.21
C ALA A 382 -5.56 26.02 4.38
N ASN A 383 -5.57 26.98 5.30
CA ASN A 383 -4.45 27.90 5.54
C ASN A 383 -3.50 27.42 6.64
N SER A 384 -3.94 26.56 7.55
CA SER A 384 -3.17 26.09 8.71
C SER A 384 -2.63 24.67 8.55
N PHE A 385 -3.04 23.97 7.49
CA PHE A 385 -2.69 22.58 7.29
C PHE A 385 -1.20 22.39 7.05
N GLN A 386 -0.59 21.56 7.87
CA GLN A 386 0.81 21.21 7.77
C GLN A 386 0.95 19.93 6.92
N TRP A 387 1.49 20.07 5.72
CA TRP A 387 1.78 18.94 4.85
C TRP A 387 3.07 18.23 5.30
N LEU A 388 3.09 16.89 5.29
CA LEU A 388 4.34 16.12 5.44
C LEU A 388 5.34 16.47 4.33
N GLN A 389 4.83 16.61 3.10
CA GLN A 389 5.55 17.18 1.97
C GLN A 389 4.65 18.22 1.31
N LYS A 390 5.14 19.45 1.21
CA LYS A 390 4.36 20.54 0.62
C LYS A 390 4.14 20.28 -0.88
N PRO A 391 2.91 20.48 -1.39
CA PRO A 391 2.67 20.51 -2.83
C PRO A 391 3.39 21.72 -3.46
N SER A 392 3.59 21.67 -4.79
CA SER A 392 4.09 22.82 -5.52
C SER A 392 3.06 23.96 -5.51
N ASP A 393 3.52 25.20 -5.58
CA ASP A 393 2.63 26.36 -5.64
C ASP A 393 1.72 26.30 -6.86
N ASP A 394 2.23 25.86 -8.00
CA ASP A 394 1.43 25.68 -9.22
C ASP A 394 0.29 24.69 -9.04
N ALA A 395 0.54 23.51 -8.41
CA ALA A 395 -0.48 22.54 -8.14
C ALA A 395 -1.54 23.07 -7.16
N ARG A 396 -1.09 23.83 -6.14
CA ARG A 396 -1.96 24.50 -5.19
C ARG A 396 -2.86 25.53 -5.87
N ILE A 397 -2.26 26.43 -6.66
CA ILE A 397 -2.99 27.49 -7.38
C ILE A 397 -4.01 26.86 -8.33
N ARG A 398 -3.63 25.87 -9.13
CA ARG A 398 -4.57 25.17 -10.03
C ARG A 398 -5.76 24.58 -9.29
N GLY A 399 -5.51 23.84 -8.20
CA GLY A 399 -6.59 23.22 -7.42
C GLY A 399 -7.56 24.24 -6.81
N LEU A 400 -7.05 25.39 -6.33
CA LEU A 400 -7.90 26.47 -5.80
C LEU A 400 -8.70 27.17 -6.91
N HIS A 401 -8.11 27.46 -8.07
CA HIS A 401 -8.82 28.05 -9.20
C HIS A 401 -9.98 27.17 -9.68
N VAL A 402 -9.79 25.85 -9.77
CA VAL A 402 -10.88 24.93 -10.12
C VAL A 402 -12.02 25.04 -9.10
N LEU A 403 -11.73 25.13 -7.80
CA LEU A 403 -12.76 25.28 -6.77
C LEU A 403 -13.48 26.63 -6.84
N GLU A 404 -12.79 27.69 -7.20
CA GLU A 404 -13.36 29.02 -7.46
C GLU A 404 -14.29 28.99 -8.68
N ASP A 405 -13.85 28.38 -9.78
CA ASP A 405 -14.63 28.29 -11.03
C ASP A 405 -15.87 27.41 -10.87
N LEU A 406 -15.79 26.37 -10.02
CA LEU A 406 -16.95 25.55 -9.64
C LEU A 406 -17.87 26.23 -8.61
N GLY A 407 -17.53 27.43 -8.13
CA GLY A 407 -18.30 28.14 -7.10
C GLY A 407 -18.21 27.53 -5.70
N CYS A 408 -17.26 26.62 -5.48
CA CYS A 408 -17.03 26.01 -4.15
C CYS A 408 -16.27 26.96 -3.21
N LEU A 409 -15.51 27.91 -3.77
CA LEU A 409 -14.83 28.97 -3.06
C LEU A 409 -15.23 30.34 -3.61
N LYS A 410 -15.23 31.37 -2.76
CA LYS A 410 -15.40 32.75 -3.22
C LYS A 410 -14.13 33.17 -3.95
N LYS A 411 -14.29 33.80 -5.13
CA LYS A 411 -13.15 34.43 -5.81
C LYS A 411 -12.54 35.51 -4.91
N ASP A 412 -11.27 35.38 -4.64
CA ASP A 412 -10.54 36.38 -3.87
C ASP A 412 -10.29 37.61 -4.75
N SER A 413 -11.16 38.61 -4.58
CA SER A 413 -11.09 39.88 -5.30
C SER A 413 -9.85 40.73 -4.92
N SER A 414 -9.03 40.28 -3.97
CA SER A 414 -7.84 41.00 -3.51
C SER A 414 -6.55 40.67 -4.28
N LYS A 415 -6.54 39.62 -5.11
CA LYS A 415 -5.44 39.33 -6.05
C LYS A 415 -5.67 40.09 -7.35
N GLY A 416 -5.44 41.40 -7.25
CA GLY A 416 -5.39 42.30 -8.40
C GLY A 416 -4.31 41.87 -9.39
N ARG A 417 -4.72 41.85 -10.66
CA ARG A 417 -3.93 41.97 -11.86
C ARG A 417 -2.51 42.47 -11.61
N GLU A 418 -1.51 41.59 -11.77
CA GLU A 418 -0.21 42.08 -12.18
C GLU A 418 -0.30 42.47 -13.65
N PRO A 419 0.24 43.65 -14.04
CA PRO A 419 0.17 44.13 -15.40
C PRO A 419 1.09 43.33 -16.32
N GLU A 420 0.66 43.28 -17.59
CA GLU A 420 1.33 42.72 -18.76
C GLU A 420 2.82 42.82 -18.83
#